data_b54e1442c31e3fee780a47c470c93a4d
#
_entry.id   b54e1442c31e3fee780a47c470c93a4d
#
_cell.length_a   1.000
_cell.length_b   1.000
_cell.length_c   1.000
_cell.angle_alpha   90.00
_cell.angle_beta   90.00
_cell.angle_gamma   90.00
#
_symmetry.space_group_name_H-M   'P 1'
#
loop_
_entity.id
_entity.type
_entity.pdbx_description
1 polymer ?
#
loop_
_entity_poly.entity_id
_entity_poly.type
_entity_poly.pdbx_seq_one_letter_code
_entity_poly.pdbx_strand_id
1 'polypeptide(L)'
;MSEPTWHVVPFAHTWDREIRQREATWHQLLGVLTSFRVHTGDKKQIPAWSPALYKEGHTRGKAGVEALSCLVLDYDNGTPIEAALDCWAWRPGMLHTSYSHTEQAPRFRVIMPLSQPVPAEDWPAVYAWAERWSANLDNPQDIESPEDYHKARHTPAIDSACKDPGRVFYVPAVRSEDAPRYAVAWHPDGGYLGTHTPWARQLETHRAQLEARKRRRTFPKRESMPWAAARRRTKQRLRLDPQAREELGQRLGGSAMGDRMRQVPCPGCGSSSVWWFLNPDRKTRAECNHRNSCGWSGTLLELGAA
;
A
#
# COMPACT_ATOMS: atom_id res chain seq x y z
N MET A 1 31.69 -21.40 -4.67
CA MET A 1 30.39 -21.12 -4.02
C MET A 1 29.40 -20.83 -5.14
N SER A 2 28.22 -21.45 -5.11
CA SER A 2 27.14 -21.16 -6.08
C SER A 2 26.65 -19.74 -5.93
N GLU A 3 26.27 -19.08 -7.03
CA GLU A 3 25.63 -17.78 -6.99
C GLU A 3 24.29 -17.89 -6.22
N PRO A 4 23.98 -16.93 -5.32
CA PRO A 4 22.70 -16.93 -4.62
C PRO A 4 21.52 -16.79 -5.57
N THR A 5 20.39 -17.42 -5.24
CA THR A 5 19.16 -17.39 -6.02
C THR A 5 18.01 -16.76 -5.22
N TRP A 6 17.05 -16.20 -5.95
CA TRP A 6 15.84 -15.58 -5.41
C TRP A 6 14.59 -16.25 -5.97
N HIS A 7 13.60 -16.43 -5.13
CA HIS A 7 12.30 -16.93 -5.55
C HIS A 7 11.54 -15.89 -6.37
N VAL A 8 11.02 -16.33 -7.52
CA VAL A 8 10.21 -15.49 -8.40
C VAL A 8 9.07 -16.29 -8.99
N VAL A 9 7.95 -15.61 -9.26
CA VAL A 9 6.81 -16.19 -9.96
C VAL A 9 6.48 -15.33 -11.17
N PRO A 10 6.68 -15.85 -12.39
CA PRO A 10 6.22 -15.20 -13.61
C PRO A 10 4.70 -15.42 -13.80
N PHE A 11 4.02 -14.43 -14.30
CA PHE A 11 2.62 -14.44 -14.70
C PHE A 11 2.47 -13.99 -16.15
N ALA A 12 1.63 -14.68 -16.92
CA ALA A 12 1.36 -14.32 -18.30
C ALA A 12 0.70 -12.93 -18.42
N HIS A 13 -0.11 -12.55 -17.42
CA HIS A 13 -0.81 -11.28 -17.31
C HIS A 13 -1.26 -11.04 -15.85
N THR A 14 -1.79 -9.86 -15.54
CA THR A 14 -2.12 -9.48 -14.15
C THR A 14 -3.28 -10.25 -13.52
N TRP A 15 -4.13 -10.93 -14.26
CA TRP A 15 -5.19 -11.81 -13.74
C TRP A 15 -4.83 -13.29 -13.75
N ASP A 16 -3.63 -13.67 -14.21
CA ASP A 16 -3.10 -15.02 -14.04
C ASP A 16 -2.96 -15.35 -12.55
N ARG A 17 -3.45 -16.50 -12.14
CA ARG A 17 -3.45 -16.97 -10.75
C ARG A 17 -2.60 -18.21 -10.52
N GLU A 18 -2.05 -18.77 -11.58
CA GLU A 18 -1.24 -19.97 -11.49
C GLU A 18 0.13 -19.64 -10.90
N ILE A 19 0.53 -20.38 -9.90
CA ILE A 19 1.84 -20.22 -9.25
C ILE A 19 2.85 -21.14 -9.92
N ARG A 20 3.73 -20.57 -10.71
CA ARG A 20 4.87 -21.24 -11.35
C ARG A 20 6.15 -20.80 -10.66
N GLN A 21 6.34 -21.26 -9.41
CA GLN A 21 7.50 -20.90 -8.59
C GLN A 21 8.80 -21.24 -9.30
N ARG A 22 9.74 -20.30 -9.33
CA ARG A 22 11.08 -20.47 -9.89
C ARG A 22 12.12 -19.84 -8.99
N GLU A 23 13.36 -20.29 -9.18
CA GLU A 23 14.54 -19.61 -8.66
C GLU A 23 15.30 -18.99 -9.80
N ALA A 24 15.86 -17.81 -9.57
CA ALA A 24 16.67 -17.08 -10.53
C ALA A 24 17.87 -16.44 -9.84
N THR A 25 19.01 -16.42 -10.50
CA THR A 25 20.16 -15.65 -10.04
C THR A 25 19.89 -14.15 -10.26
N TRP A 26 20.66 -13.29 -9.57
CA TRP A 26 20.52 -11.86 -9.78
C TRP A 26 20.79 -11.45 -11.22
N HIS A 27 21.79 -12.07 -11.85
CA HIS A 27 22.07 -11.84 -13.27
C HIS A 27 20.89 -12.19 -14.18
N GLN A 28 20.22 -13.31 -13.95
CA GLN A 28 19.04 -13.70 -14.72
C GLN A 28 17.87 -12.71 -14.52
N LEU A 29 17.65 -12.23 -13.27
CA LEU A 29 16.64 -11.20 -12.99
C LEU A 29 16.97 -9.89 -13.71
N LEU A 30 18.22 -9.44 -13.67
CA LEU A 30 18.67 -8.26 -14.40
C LEU A 30 18.39 -8.40 -15.90
N GLY A 31 18.71 -9.55 -16.51
CA GLY A 31 18.46 -9.78 -17.93
C GLY A 31 16.98 -9.59 -18.32
N VAL A 32 16.05 -9.99 -17.45
CA VAL A 32 14.60 -9.81 -17.70
C VAL A 32 14.16 -8.38 -17.38
N LEU A 33 14.61 -7.82 -16.27
CA LEU A 33 14.10 -6.56 -15.71
C LEU A 33 14.76 -5.31 -16.29
N THR A 34 15.80 -5.46 -17.13
CA THR A 34 16.37 -4.37 -17.95
C THR A 34 15.92 -4.41 -19.41
N SER A 35 15.25 -5.51 -19.83
CA SER A 35 14.83 -5.71 -21.21
C SER A 35 13.41 -5.19 -21.44
N PHE A 36 13.29 -4.04 -22.10
CA PHE A 36 11.99 -3.46 -22.42
C PHE A 36 11.34 -4.15 -23.63
N ARG A 37 10.02 -4.32 -23.54
CA ARG A 37 9.18 -4.84 -24.64
C ARG A 37 8.24 -3.73 -25.10
N VAL A 38 8.07 -3.61 -26.41
CA VAL A 38 7.00 -2.76 -26.96
C VAL A 38 5.66 -3.49 -26.78
N HIS A 39 4.70 -2.81 -26.17
CA HIS A 39 3.35 -3.32 -25.95
C HIS A 39 2.32 -2.24 -26.28
N THR A 40 1.58 -2.43 -27.36
CA THR A 40 0.59 -1.45 -27.88
C THR A 40 -0.84 -1.76 -27.42
N GLY A 41 -1.06 -2.90 -26.76
CA GLY A 41 -2.37 -3.35 -26.29
C GLY A 41 -2.76 -2.88 -24.88
N ASP A 42 -3.73 -3.54 -24.32
CA ASP A 42 -4.14 -3.28 -22.93
C ASP A 42 -3.00 -3.57 -21.96
N LYS A 43 -2.63 -2.57 -21.17
CA LYS A 43 -1.59 -2.68 -20.12
C LYS A 43 -1.75 -3.92 -19.25
N LYS A 44 -2.98 -4.35 -19.00
CA LYS A 44 -3.25 -5.53 -18.16
C LYS A 44 -2.76 -6.84 -18.78
N GLN A 45 -2.51 -6.87 -20.09
CA GLN A 45 -1.98 -8.03 -20.80
C GLN A 45 -0.44 -8.11 -20.77
N ILE A 46 0.22 -7.06 -20.27
CA ILE A 46 1.67 -7.10 -20.06
C ILE A 46 1.98 -8.21 -19.06
N PRO A 47 2.96 -9.10 -19.35
CA PRO A 47 3.42 -10.08 -18.39
C PRO A 47 3.85 -9.43 -17.08
N ALA A 48 3.63 -10.14 -15.99
CA ALA A 48 3.95 -9.66 -14.66
C ALA A 48 4.79 -10.68 -13.89
N TRP A 49 5.35 -10.27 -12.78
CA TRP A 49 6.12 -11.13 -11.90
C TRP A 49 5.88 -10.75 -10.43
N SER A 50 6.24 -11.65 -9.53
CA SER A 50 6.23 -11.41 -8.08
C SER A 50 7.50 -11.96 -7.46
N PRO A 51 8.12 -11.25 -6.48
CA PRO A 51 9.24 -11.77 -5.68
C PRO A 51 8.79 -12.69 -4.54
N ALA A 52 7.53 -13.12 -4.53
CA ALA A 52 6.96 -13.92 -3.45
C ALA A 52 7.29 -15.41 -3.60
N LEU A 53 7.64 -16.03 -2.47
CA LEU A 53 7.58 -17.47 -2.28
C LEU A 53 6.15 -17.82 -1.86
N TYR A 54 5.50 -18.72 -2.58
CA TYR A 54 4.14 -19.16 -2.28
C TYR A 54 4.14 -20.54 -1.64
N LYS A 55 3.21 -20.75 -0.74
CA LYS A 55 2.91 -22.05 -0.14
C LYS A 55 2.40 -23.01 -1.20
N GLU A 56 2.80 -24.27 -1.10
CA GLU A 56 2.33 -25.33 -2.00
C GLU A 56 0.78 -25.42 -2.01
N GLY A 57 0.21 -25.66 -3.18
CA GLY A 57 -1.24 -25.80 -3.35
C GLY A 57 -2.05 -24.49 -3.29
N HIS A 58 -1.39 -23.34 -3.08
CA HIS A 58 -2.06 -22.05 -3.06
C HIS A 58 -2.12 -21.41 -4.45
N THR A 59 -3.13 -20.57 -4.68
CA THR A 59 -3.23 -19.67 -5.83
C THR A 59 -2.71 -18.28 -5.44
N ARG A 60 -2.45 -17.44 -6.44
CA ARG A 60 -2.02 -16.06 -6.23
C ARG A 60 -2.95 -15.31 -5.27
N GLY A 61 -2.38 -14.71 -4.25
CA GLY A 61 -3.06 -13.88 -3.26
C GLY A 61 -2.27 -13.82 -1.96
N LYS A 62 -2.52 -12.80 -1.16
CA LYS A 62 -1.81 -12.53 0.10
C LYS A 62 -1.75 -13.74 1.04
N ALA A 63 -2.84 -14.50 1.15
CA ALA A 63 -2.91 -15.65 2.06
C ALA A 63 -1.97 -16.80 1.67
N GLY A 64 -1.64 -16.89 0.37
CA GLY A 64 -0.73 -17.90 -0.16
C GLY A 64 0.75 -17.54 -0.04
N VAL A 65 1.09 -16.28 0.24
CA VAL A 65 2.49 -15.87 0.33
C VAL A 65 3.10 -16.35 1.63
N GLU A 66 4.25 -17.00 1.54
CA GLU A 66 5.08 -17.44 2.67
C GLU A 66 6.14 -16.38 3.01
N ALA A 67 6.88 -15.93 2.00
CA ALA A 67 7.98 -14.98 2.15
C ALA A 67 8.19 -14.15 0.86
N LEU A 68 8.99 -13.11 0.93
CA LEU A 68 9.42 -12.31 -0.21
C LEU A 68 10.94 -12.29 -0.32
N SER A 69 11.45 -12.43 -1.54
CA SER A 69 12.88 -12.52 -1.85
C SER A 69 13.49 -11.18 -2.31
N CYS A 70 12.68 -10.21 -2.75
CA CYS A 70 13.14 -8.88 -3.13
C CYS A 70 12.23 -7.80 -2.52
N LEU A 71 12.82 -6.68 -2.16
CA LEU A 71 12.10 -5.44 -1.90
C LEU A 71 11.84 -4.76 -3.27
N VAL A 72 10.56 -4.53 -3.59
CA VAL A 72 10.15 -3.83 -4.80
C VAL A 72 9.36 -2.59 -4.43
N LEU A 73 9.84 -1.44 -4.86
CA LEU A 73 9.27 -0.13 -4.56
C LEU A 73 8.78 0.52 -5.86
N ASP A 74 7.52 0.85 -5.95
CA ASP A 74 6.90 1.50 -7.12
C ASP A 74 6.80 3.01 -6.87
N TYR A 75 7.40 3.81 -7.74
CA TYR A 75 7.36 5.27 -7.71
C TYR A 75 6.49 5.74 -8.88
N ASP A 76 5.30 6.24 -8.60
CA ASP A 76 4.34 6.65 -9.63
C ASP A 76 3.83 8.10 -9.46
N ASN A 77 4.49 8.88 -8.64
CA ASN A 77 4.10 10.21 -8.19
C ASN A 77 5.03 11.35 -8.69
N GLY A 78 5.93 11.05 -9.63
CA GLY A 78 6.81 12.05 -10.22
C GLY A 78 8.13 12.28 -9.46
N THR A 79 8.51 11.40 -8.53
CA THR A 79 9.85 11.44 -7.90
C THR A 79 10.93 11.40 -8.99
N PRO A 80 11.95 12.27 -8.95
CA PRO A 80 13.11 12.18 -9.84
C PRO A 80 13.85 10.85 -9.68
N ILE A 81 14.31 10.29 -10.79
CA ILE A 81 15.05 9.01 -10.78
C ILE A 81 16.33 9.14 -9.95
N GLU A 82 17.04 10.25 -10.09
CA GLU A 82 18.29 10.56 -9.38
C GLU A 82 18.07 10.55 -7.87
N ALA A 83 16.99 11.14 -7.38
CA ALA A 83 16.67 11.14 -5.95
C ALA A 83 16.42 9.72 -5.40
N ALA A 84 15.84 8.84 -6.20
CA ALA A 84 15.68 7.44 -5.81
C ALA A 84 17.01 6.68 -5.83
N LEU A 85 17.89 6.96 -6.79
CA LEU A 85 19.23 6.37 -6.85
C LEU A 85 20.06 6.81 -5.64
N ASP A 86 20.08 8.08 -5.29
CA ASP A 86 20.77 8.61 -4.09
C ASP A 86 20.28 7.92 -2.82
N CYS A 87 18.98 7.64 -2.76
CA CYS A 87 18.36 6.99 -1.61
C CYS A 87 18.73 5.49 -1.49
N TRP A 88 18.82 4.77 -2.63
CA TRP A 88 18.84 3.30 -2.62
C TRP A 88 20.13 2.66 -3.12
N ALA A 89 21.02 3.40 -3.81
CA ALA A 89 22.22 2.81 -4.45
C ALA A 89 23.33 2.37 -3.48
N TRP A 90 23.10 2.40 -2.20
CA TRP A 90 24.04 1.94 -1.16
C TRP A 90 24.03 0.40 -0.95
N ARG A 91 23.08 -0.33 -1.55
CA ARG A 91 23.01 -1.80 -1.59
C ARG A 91 22.73 -2.25 -3.02
N PRO A 92 23.14 -3.48 -3.40
CA PRO A 92 22.84 -4.01 -4.72
C PRO A 92 21.36 -3.89 -5.08
N GLY A 93 21.09 -3.44 -6.30
CA GLY A 93 19.74 -3.22 -6.77
C GLY A 93 19.70 -2.83 -8.24
N MET A 94 18.49 -2.54 -8.68
CA MET A 94 18.24 -2.00 -10.00
C MET A 94 17.03 -1.08 -10.00
N LEU A 95 16.95 -0.22 -11.00
CA LEU A 95 15.80 0.60 -11.30
C LEU A 95 15.42 0.42 -12.77
N HIS A 96 14.13 0.34 -13.06
CA HIS A 96 13.61 0.46 -14.42
C HIS A 96 12.35 1.32 -14.46
N THR A 97 12.17 2.07 -15.54
CA THR A 97 10.95 2.85 -15.79
C THR A 97 9.76 1.95 -16.07
N SER A 98 8.57 2.39 -15.68
CA SER A 98 7.32 1.64 -15.86
C SER A 98 6.65 2.00 -17.20
N TYR A 99 5.67 1.20 -17.62
CA TYR A 99 4.91 1.40 -18.87
C TYR A 99 4.28 2.80 -19.02
N SER A 100 3.97 3.47 -17.90
CA SER A 100 3.34 4.79 -17.90
C SER A 100 4.33 5.93 -17.62
N HIS A 101 5.63 5.65 -17.72
CA HIS A 101 6.67 6.64 -17.55
C HIS A 101 6.65 7.69 -18.67
N THR A 102 6.88 8.94 -18.28
CA THR A 102 7.20 10.05 -19.18
C THR A 102 8.33 10.88 -18.56
N GLU A 103 9.05 11.66 -19.35
CA GLU A 103 10.11 12.54 -18.82
C GLU A 103 9.55 13.58 -17.82
N GLN A 104 8.34 14.11 -18.09
CA GLN A 104 7.67 15.11 -17.25
C GLN A 104 7.05 14.52 -15.98
N ALA A 105 6.73 13.23 -16.00
CA ALA A 105 6.17 12.50 -14.87
C ALA A 105 6.86 11.14 -14.71
N PRO A 106 8.06 11.11 -14.10
CA PRO A 106 8.81 9.88 -13.90
C PRO A 106 7.99 8.84 -13.14
N ARG A 107 7.99 7.60 -13.66
CA ARG A 107 7.38 6.43 -13.04
C ARG A 107 8.30 5.25 -13.21
N PHE A 108 8.72 4.67 -12.11
CA PHE A 108 9.75 3.62 -12.13
C PHE A 108 9.64 2.70 -10.92
N ARG A 109 10.40 1.62 -10.95
CA ARG A 109 10.56 0.67 -9.83
C ARG A 109 12.00 0.56 -9.44
N VAL A 110 12.20 0.53 -8.13
CA VAL A 110 13.45 0.10 -7.51
C VAL A 110 13.26 -1.33 -7.03
N ILE A 111 14.17 -2.22 -7.39
CA ILE A 111 14.18 -3.62 -6.99
C ILE A 111 15.50 -3.91 -6.29
N MET A 112 15.42 -4.41 -5.06
CA MET A 112 16.58 -4.75 -4.24
C MET A 112 16.48 -6.20 -3.79
N PRO A 113 17.42 -7.07 -4.17
CA PRO A 113 17.44 -8.45 -3.72
C PRO A 113 17.74 -8.51 -2.21
N LEU A 114 17.01 -9.33 -1.51
CA LEU A 114 17.20 -9.54 -0.07
C LEU A 114 18.24 -10.66 0.15
N SER A 115 19.09 -10.53 1.17
CA SER A 115 20.06 -11.57 1.53
C SER A 115 19.40 -12.87 2.00
N GLN A 116 18.17 -12.76 2.51
CA GLN A 116 17.31 -13.87 2.91
C GLN A 116 15.84 -13.48 2.64
N PRO A 117 14.98 -14.43 2.27
CA PRO A 117 13.55 -14.16 2.15
C PRO A 117 12.95 -13.67 3.48
N VAL A 118 12.13 -12.64 3.42
CA VAL A 118 11.42 -12.07 4.56
C VAL A 118 10.04 -12.70 4.67
N PRO A 119 9.66 -13.28 5.82
CA PRO A 119 8.32 -13.83 6.04
C PRO A 119 7.22 -12.81 5.73
N ALA A 120 6.12 -13.26 5.11
CA ALA A 120 5.00 -12.39 4.73
C ALA A 120 4.36 -11.68 5.94
N GLU A 121 4.42 -12.27 7.13
CA GLU A 121 3.94 -11.65 8.37
C GLU A 121 4.80 -10.47 8.82
N ASP A 122 6.09 -10.47 8.51
CA ASP A 122 7.05 -9.42 8.84
C ASP A 122 7.12 -8.33 7.76
N TRP A 123 6.60 -8.60 6.57
CA TRP A 123 6.64 -7.68 5.42
C TRP A 123 6.13 -6.26 5.69
N PRO A 124 5.04 -6.07 6.47
CA PRO A 124 4.59 -4.72 6.82
C PRO A 124 5.63 -3.87 7.57
N ALA A 125 6.53 -4.51 8.33
CA ALA A 125 7.61 -3.80 9.02
C ALA A 125 8.72 -3.36 8.06
N VAL A 126 9.09 -4.24 7.12
CA VAL A 126 10.07 -3.93 6.06
C VAL A 126 9.58 -2.78 5.20
N TYR A 127 8.30 -2.83 4.80
CA TYR A 127 7.71 -1.77 3.99
C TYR A 127 7.61 -0.44 4.75
N ALA A 128 7.21 -0.47 6.03
CA ALA A 128 7.17 0.72 6.87
C ALA A 128 8.57 1.35 7.06
N TRP A 129 9.62 0.52 7.15
CA TRP A 129 10.99 1.01 7.12
C TRP A 129 11.30 1.67 5.78
N ALA A 130 10.98 1.04 4.65
CA ALA A 130 11.25 1.60 3.32
C ALA A 130 10.51 2.93 3.08
N GLU A 131 9.26 3.06 3.57
CA GLU A 131 8.52 4.33 3.54
C GLU A 131 9.24 5.43 4.31
N ARG A 132 9.75 5.13 5.51
CA ARG A 132 10.48 6.09 6.35
C ARG A 132 11.83 6.44 5.76
N TRP A 133 12.56 5.44 5.28
CA TRP A 133 13.87 5.63 4.65
C TRP A 133 13.77 6.52 3.40
N SER A 134 12.82 6.25 2.49
CA SER A 134 12.63 7.06 1.29
C SER A 134 12.15 8.49 1.59
N ALA A 135 11.57 8.73 2.76
CA ALA A 135 11.17 10.05 3.24
C ALA A 135 12.26 10.71 4.13
N ASN A 136 13.45 10.14 4.21
CA ASN A 136 14.54 10.57 5.12
C ASN A 136 14.16 10.63 6.60
N LEU A 137 13.11 9.88 7.01
CA LEU A 137 12.63 9.89 8.41
C LEU A 137 13.42 8.94 9.34
N ASP A 138 14.25 8.06 8.78
CA ASP A 138 15.08 7.14 9.57
C ASP A 138 16.49 7.67 9.82
N ASN A 139 16.83 8.81 9.24
CA ASN A 139 18.05 9.54 9.58
C ASN A 139 17.67 10.82 10.37
N PRO A 140 17.56 10.75 11.71
CA PRO A 140 17.16 11.90 12.54
C PRO A 140 18.11 13.09 12.45
N GLN A 141 19.33 12.88 11.94
CA GLN A 141 20.36 13.94 11.80
C GLN A 141 20.03 14.89 10.63
N ASP A 142 19.18 14.45 9.67
CA ASP A 142 18.80 15.27 8.52
C ASP A 142 17.52 16.08 8.77
N ILE A 143 16.88 15.90 9.93
CA ILE A 143 15.66 16.62 10.32
C ILE A 143 16.04 17.65 11.39
N GLU A 144 16.57 18.78 10.96
CA GLU A 144 16.99 19.85 11.86
C GLU A 144 15.81 20.73 12.34
N SER A 145 14.66 20.65 11.66
CA SER A 145 13.51 21.52 11.95
C SER A 145 12.14 20.87 11.75
N PRO A 146 11.06 21.40 12.38
CA PRO A 146 9.67 20.99 12.08
C PRO A 146 9.30 21.15 10.59
N GLU A 147 9.96 22.08 9.88
CA GLU A 147 9.74 22.32 8.45
C GLU A 147 10.34 21.20 7.60
N ASP A 148 11.49 20.67 8.00
CA ASP A 148 12.09 19.49 7.33
C ASP A 148 11.25 18.25 7.53
N TYR A 149 10.64 18.09 8.70
CA TYR A 149 9.65 17.04 8.94
C TYR A 149 8.41 17.19 8.03
N HIS A 150 7.95 18.41 7.78
CA HIS A 150 6.87 18.68 6.83
C HIS A 150 7.30 18.44 5.40
N LYS A 151 8.50 18.83 4.99
CA LYS A 151 9.08 18.52 3.68
C LYS A 151 9.21 17.02 3.45
N ALA A 152 9.78 16.29 4.41
CA ALA A 152 9.89 14.84 4.35
C ALA A 152 8.52 14.15 4.22
N ARG A 153 7.49 14.70 4.86
CA ARG A 153 6.11 14.22 4.76
C ARG A 153 5.45 14.48 3.40
N HIS A 154 5.93 15.49 2.68
CA HIS A 154 5.48 15.85 1.33
C HIS A 154 6.41 15.32 0.24
N THR A 155 7.53 14.68 0.60
CA THR A 155 8.36 13.98 -0.37
C THR A 155 7.54 12.86 -1.01
N PRO A 156 7.60 12.73 -2.34
CA PRO A 156 6.79 11.76 -3.06
C PRO A 156 6.99 10.35 -2.51
N ALA A 157 5.96 9.81 -1.92
CA ALA A 157 6.01 8.53 -1.25
C ALA A 157 5.96 7.38 -2.27
N ILE A 158 6.63 6.27 -1.95
CA ILE A 158 6.46 5.00 -2.65
C ILE A 158 4.99 4.55 -2.61
N ASP A 159 4.50 3.89 -3.67
CA ASP A 159 3.11 3.41 -3.73
C ASP A 159 2.81 2.44 -2.59
N SER A 160 1.92 2.85 -1.70
CA SER A 160 1.52 2.06 -0.53
C SER A 160 0.90 0.70 -0.87
N ALA A 161 0.51 0.47 -2.11
CA ALA A 161 0.02 -0.83 -2.56
C ALA A 161 1.12 -1.91 -2.56
N CYS A 162 2.40 -1.52 -2.61
CA CYS A 162 3.55 -2.44 -2.55
C CYS A 162 3.73 -3.11 -1.17
N LYS A 163 3.06 -2.65 -0.13
CA LYS A 163 3.01 -3.34 1.17
C LYS A 163 2.17 -4.62 1.18
N ASP A 164 1.40 -4.87 0.12
CA ASP A 164 0.73 -6.16 -0.05
C ASP A 164 1.75 -7.21 -0.52
N PRO A 165 2.05 -8.25 0.28
CA PRO A 165 3.01 -9.28 -0.12
C PRO A 165 2.57 -10.08 -1.34
N GLY A 166 1.29 -10.07 -1.69
CA GLY A 166 0.74 -10.70 -2.90
C GLY A 166 0.77 -9.81 -4.14
N ARG A 167 1.43 -8.63 -4.06
CA ARG A 167 1.55 -7.70 -5.19
C ARG A 167 2.30 -8.33 -6.36
N VAL A 168 1.83 -8.05 -7.56
CA VAL A 168 2.53 -8.37 -8.80
C VAL A 168 2.96 -7.09 -9.51
N PHE A 169 4.07 -7.19 -10.24
CA PHE A 169 4.69 -6.09 -10.94
C PHE A 169 4.79 -6.42 -12.42
N TYR A 170 4.45 -5.49 -13.29
CA TYR A 170 4.67 -5.66 -14.72
C TYR A 170 6.16 -5.78 -15.02
N VAL A 171 6.54 -6.64 -15.96
CA VAL A 171 7.88 -6.61 -16.55
C VAL A 171 8.07 -5.28 -17.29
N PRO A 172 9.31 -4.84 -17.54
CA PRO A 172 9.58 -3.62 -18.30
C PRO A 172 8.90 -3.63 -19.66
N ALA A 173 8.11 -2.61 -19.94
CA ALA A 173 7.43 -2.44 -21.23
C ALA A 173 7.28 -0.96 -21.56
N VAL A 174 7.19 -0.64 -22.84
CA VAL A 174 6.97 0.70 -23.39
C VAL A 174 5.84 0.66 -24.42
N ARG A 175 5.23 1.83 -24.69
CA ARG A 175 4.11 1.95 -25.63
C ARG A 175 4.54 1.93 -27.09
N SER A 176 5.77 2.39 -27.39
CA SER A 176 6.38 2.45 -28.71
C SER A 176 7.89 2.34 -28.59
N GLU A 177 8.58 2.14 -29.71
CA GLU A 177 10.05 2.13 -29.77
C GLU A 177 10.65 3.47 -29.32
N ASP A 178 9.99 4.58 -29.58
CA ASP A 178 10.47 5.94 -29.26
C ASP A 178 10.06 6.39 -27.84
N ALA A 179 9.29 5.56 -27.10
CA ALA A 179 8.86 5.92 -25.76
C ALA A 179 10.07 5.99 -24.81
N PRO A 180 10.12 7.00 -23.92
CA PRO A 180 11.21 7.15 -22.96
C PRO A 180 11.30 5.94 -22.05
N ARG A 181 12.51 5.41 -21.92
CA ARG A 181 12.81 4.24 -21.09
C ARG A 181 14.19 4.36 -20.48
N TYR A 182 14.31 3.89 -19.26
CA TYR A 182 15.57 3.87 -18.56
C TYR A 182 15.63 2.66 -17.64
N ALA A 183 16.78 1.98 -17.62
CA ALA A 183 17.08 0.97 -16.64
C ALA A 183 18.54 1.05 -16.25
N VAL A 184 18.83 0.89 -14.98
CA VAL A 184 20.18 0.86 -14.43
C VAL A 184 20.24 -0.16 -13.32
N ALA A 185 21.34 -0.90 -13.26
CA ALA A 185 21.68 -1.78 -12.14
C ALA A 185 22.94 -1.26 -11.46
N TRP A 186 23.02 -1.46 -10.17
CA TRP A 186 24.19 -1.09 -9.35
C TRP A 186 24.54 -2.20 -8.38
N HIS A 187 25.80 -2.33 -8.09
CA HIS A 187 26.31 -3.39 -7.21
C HIS A 187 27.46 -2.86 -6.34
N PRO A 188 27.17 -2.00 -5.35
CA PRO A 188 28.19 -1.51 -4.44
C PRO A 188 28.75 -2.63 -3.56
N ASP A 189 29.94 -2.46 -3.07
CA ASP A 189 30.51 -3.34 -2.06
C ASP A 189 29.63 -3.38 -0.83
N GLY A 190 29.43 -4.56 -0.22
CA GLY A 190 28.70 -4.67 1.05
C GLY A 190 27.52 -5.65 1.10
N GLY A 191 27.31 -6.45 0.07
CA GLY A 191 26.32 -7.53 0.04
C GLY A 191 24.86 -7.06 -0.06
N TYR A 192 23.97 -8.00 -0.27
CA TYR A 192 22.55 -7.76 -0.47
C TYR A 192 21.86 -7.18 0.77
N LEU A 193 20.68 -6.60 0.56
CA LEU A 193 19.90 -6.00 1.63
C LEU A 193 19.51 -7.08 2.65
N GLY A 194 20.07 -7.00 3.85
CA GLY A 194 19.98 -8.07 4.86
C GLY A 194 19.12 -7.73 6.06
N THR A 195 18.80 -8.80 6.79
CA THR A 195 17.96 -8.74 8.00
C THR A 195 18.65 -8.10 9.20
N HIS A 196 19.96 -7.84 9.12
CA HIS A 196 20.72 -7.38 10.29
C HIS A 196 20.64 -5.88 10.53
N THR A 197 19.73 -5.19 9.80
CA THR A 197 19.99 -3.81 9.83
C THR A 197 18.83 -2.85 9.84
N PRO A 198 18.28 -2.37 8.74
CA PRO A 198 17.61 -1.08 8.91
C PRO A 198 16.20 -1.19 9.45
N TRP A 199 15.51 -2.31 9.28
CA TRP A 199 14.14 -2.49 9.78
C TRP A 199 14.01 -3.26 11.09
N ALA A 200 15.10 -3.56 11.79
CA ALA A 200 15.07 -4.30 13.06
C ALA A 200 14.11 -3.67 14.08
N ARG A 201 14.18 -2.34 14.23
CA ARG A 201 13.32 -1.58 15.14
C ARG A 201 11.84 -1.65 14.71
N GLN A 202 11.55 -1.53 13.41
CA GLN A 202 10.20 -1.63 12.88
C GLN A 202 9.65 -3.05 13.04
N LEU A 203 10.51 -4.04 12.88
CA LEU A 203 10.16 -5.45 13.09
C LEU A 203 9.78 -5.74 14.54
N GLU A 204 10.57 -5.28 15.50
CA GLU A 204 10.25 -5.40 16.93
C GLU A 204 8.92 -4.74 17.26
N THR A 205 8.71 -3.52 16.80
CA THR A 205 7.45 -2.79 16.99
C THR A 205 6.27 -3.54 16.38
N HIS A 206 6.42 -4.06 15.17
CA HIS A 206 5.37 -4.82 14.47
C HIS A 206 5.03 -6.12 15.20
N ARG A 207 6.06 -6.89 15.60
CA ARG A 207 5.86 -8.14 16.35
C ARG A 207 5.19 -7.89 17.71
N ALA A 208 5.59 -6.84 18.44
CA ALA A 208 4.91 -6.45 19.67
C ALA A 208 3.44 -6.11 19.44
N GLN A 209 3.10 -5.40 18.34
CA GLN A 209 1.72 -5.11 17.97
C GLN A 209 0.93 -6.38 17.60
N LEU A 210 1.54 -7.33 16.90
CA LEU A 210 0.91 -8.61 16.56
C LEU A 210 0.61 -9.41 17.82
N GLU A 211 1.55 -9.51 18.76
CA GLU A 211 1.34 -10.20 20.04
C GLU A 211 0.24 -9.52 20.89
N ALA A 212 0.24 -8.20 20.94
CA ALA A 212 -0.84 -7.46 21.62
C ALA A 212 -2.21 -7.72 20.97
N ARG A 213 -2.29 -7.84 19.64
CA ARG A 213 -3.53 -8.21 18.93
C ARG A 213 -3.96 -9.66 19.22
N LYS A 214 -3.00 -10.61 19.25
CA LYS A 214 -3.28 -12.01 19.63
C LYS A 214 -3.83 -12.08 21.06
N ARG A 215 -3.20 -11.42 22.02
CA ARG A 215 -3.66 -11.33 23.42
C ARG A 215 -5.08 -10.75 23.52
N ARG A 216 -5.39 -9.71 22.74
CA ARG A 216 -6.76 -9.14 22.71
C ARG A 216 -7.80 -10.09 22.12
N ARG A 217 -7.41 -10.99 21.21
CA ARG A 217 -8.31 -12.00 20.62
C ARG A 217 -8.53 -13.20 21.53
N THR A 218 -7.57 -13.53 22.38
CA THR A 218 -7.67 -14.64 23.35
C THR A 218 -8.43 -14.26 24.62
N PHE A 219 -8.67 -12.94 24.87
CA PHE A 219 -9.66 -12.59 25.89
C PHE A 219 -11.01 -13.19 25.47
N PRO A 220 -11.63 -14.03 26.30
CA PRO A 220 -12.96 -14.55 26.02
C PRO A 220 -13.85 -13.33 25.67
N LYS A 221 -14.58 -13.42 24.56
CA LYS A 221 -15.61 -12.44 24.24
C LYS A 221 -16.41 -12.31 25.52
N ARG A 222 -16.28 -11.15 26.20
CA ARG A 222 -16.97 -10.86 27.44
C ARG A 222 -18.39 -11.35 27.25
N GLU A 223 -18.78 -12.41 27.97
CA GLU A 223 -20.13 -12.96 27.93
C GLU A 223 -21.07 -11.79 27.94
N SER A 224 -22.06 -11.81 27.06
CA SER A 224 -22.95 -10.67 26.83
C SER A 224 -23.58 -10.29 28.15
N MET A 225 -22.94 -9.38 28.87
CA MET A 225 -23.45 -8.84 30.14
C MET A 225 -24.86 -8.34 29.88
N PRO A 226 -25.80 -8.50 30.82
CA PRO A 226 -27.19 -8.06 30.67
C PRO A 226 -27.34 -6.63 30.14
N TRP A 227 -26.36 -5.74 30.47
CA TRP A 227 -26.27 -4.38 29.95
C TRP A 227 -25.95 -4.32 28.44
N ALA A 228 -25.25 -5.32 27.85
CA ALA A 228 -24.99 -5.33 26.44
C ALA A 228 -26.26 -5.66 25.61
N ALA A 229 -27.16 -6.47 26.18
CA ALA A 229 -28.49 -6.70 25.61
C ALA A 229 -29.41 -5.47 25.77
N ALA A 230 -29.33 -4.79 26.88
CA ALA A 230 -30.00 -3.51 27.09
C ALA A 230 -29.50 -2.44 26.10
N ARG A 231 -28.18 -2.36 25.89
CA ARG A 231 -27.54 -1.45 24.91
C ARG A 231 -27.96 -1.75 23.47
N ARG A 232 -28.13 -3.03 23.09
CA ARG A 232 -28.65 -3.40 21.77
C ARG A 232 -30.12 -2.97 21.59
N ARG A 233 -30.95 -3.11 22.62
CA ARG A 233 -32.35 -2.64 22.59
C ARG A 233 -32.45 -1.12 22.55
N THR A 234 -31.55 -0.40 23.23
CA THR A 234 -31.48 1.08 23.18
C THR A 234 -30.98 1.54 21.80
N LYS A 235 -30.02 0.82 21.20
CA LYS A 235 -29.55 1.07 19.82
C LYS A 235 -30.68 0.92 18.78
N GLN A 236 -31.56 -0.06 18.95
CA GLN A 236 -32.72 -0.25 18.06
C GLN A 236 -33.76 0.87 18.20
N ARG A 237 -33.93 1.44 19.40
CA ARG A 237 -34.88 2.55 19.67
C ARG A 237 -34.38 3.91 19.16
N LEU A 238 -33.07 4.13 19.09
CA LEU A 238 -32.47 5.40 18.63
C LEU A 238 -32.18 5.44 17.11
N ARG A 239 -32.52 4.40 16.37
CA ARG A 239 -32.50 4.48 14.90
C ARG A 239 -33.60 5.45 14.47
N LEU A 240 -33.22 6.50 13.74
CA LEU A 240 -34.18 7.33 13.03
C LEU A 240 -35.10 6.42 12.23
N ASP A 241 -36.39 6.61 12.35
CA ASP A 241 -37.34 5.92 11.49
C ASP A 241 -37.09 6.29 10.00
N PRO A 242 -37.63 5.52 9.04
CA PRO A 242 -37.38 5.76 7.64
C PRO A 242 -37.77 7.17 7.17
N GLN A 243 -38.84 7.74 7.73
CA GLN A 243 -39.35 9.07 7.37
C GLN A 243 -38.42 10.17 7.90
N ALA A 244 -38.01 10.10 9.17
CA ALA A 244 -37.04 11.04 9.76
C ALA A 244 -35.68 11.00 9.05
N ARG A 245 -35.27 9.85 8.50
CA ARG A 245 -34.06 9.73 7.68
C ARG A 245 -34.21 10.42 6.34
N GLU A 246 -35.35 10.24 5.69
CA GLU A 246 -35.61 10.87 4.39
C GLU A 246 -35.68 12.40 4.53
N GLU A 247 -36.38 12.91 5.55
CA GLU A 247 -36.45 14.34 5.88
C GLU A 247 -35.05 14.92 6.14
N LEU A 248 -34.19 14.22 6.89
CA LEU A 248 -32.82 14.62 7.12
C LEU A 248 -31.99 14.60 5.81
N GLY A 249 -32.18 13.60 4.96
CA GLY A 249 -31.56 13.52 3.65
C GLY A 249 -31.89 14.73 2.77
N GLN A 250 -33.16 15.09 2.68
CA GLN A 250 -33.63 16.23 1.93
C GLN A 250 -33.07 17.56 2.49
N ARG A 251 -33.07 17.74 3.80
CA ARG A 251 -32.47 18.94 4.45
C ARG A 251 -30.99 19.09 4.13
N LEU A 252 -30.26 18.00 3.99
CA LEU A 252 -28.82 17.99 3.66
C LEU A 252 -28.53 18.00 2.16
N GLY A 253 -29.55 18.07 1.31
CA GLY A 253 -29.41 18.04 -0.13
C GLY A 253 -28.99 16.67 -0.69
N GLY A 254 -29.27 15.60 0.07
CA GLY A 254 -28.94 14.21 -0.28
C GLY A 254 -30.13 13.28 -0.22
N SER A 255 -29.89 11.98 -0.32
CA SER A 255 -30.90 10.91 -0.24
C SER A 255 -30.54 9.86 0.80
N ALA A 256 -31.55 9.34 1.52
CA ALA A 256 -31.38 8.26 2.48
C ALA A 256 -31.29 6.90 1.76
N MET A 257 -30.39 6.03 2.21
CA MET A 257 -30.24 4.68 1.72
C MET A 257 -29.89 3.72 2.88
N GLY A 258 -30.90 3.12 3.47
CA GLY A 258 -30.79 2.32 4.68
C GLY A 258 -30.30 3.17 5.84
N ASP A 259 -29.18 2.81 6.45
CA ASP A 259 -28.50 3.53 7.53
C ASP A 259 -27.42 4.53 7.03
N ARG A 260 -27.42 4.84 5.74
CA ARG A 260 -26.46 5.75 5.08
C ARG A 260 -27.21 6.85 4.33
N MET A 261 -26.57 7.99 4.19
CA MET A 261 -26.98 9.05 3.27
C MET A 261 -25.97 9.21 2.13
N ARG A 262 -26.48 9.54 0.95
CA ARG A 262 -25.70 9.78 -0.26
C ARG A 262 -25.95 11.18 -0.80
N GLN A 263 -25.02 11.65 -1.62
CA GLN A 263 -25.12 12.91 -2.38
C GLN A 263 -25.20 14.17 -1.50
N VAL A 264 -24.79 14.10 -0.23
CA VAL A 264 -24.65 15.28 0.60
C VAL A 264 -23.36 16.02 0.20
N PRO A 265 -23.42 17.32 -0.10
CA PRO A 265 -22.23 18.11 -0.43
C PRO A 265 -21.19 18.06 0.70
N CYS A 266 -19.94 17.81 0.34
CA CYS A 266 -18.85 17.81 1.31
C CYS A 266 -18.43 19.24 1.66
N PRO A 267 -18.40 19.63 2.94
CA PRO A 267 -17.94 20.95 3.34
C PRO A 267 -16.48 21.24 3.00
N GLY A 268 -15.65 20.20 2.88
CA GLY A 268 -14.23 20.33 2.58
C GLY A 268 -13.92 20.52 1.09
N CYS A 269 -14.62 19.82 0.19
CA CYS A 269 -14.31 19.85 -1.25
C CYS A 269 -15.51 20.13 -2.16
N GLY A 270 -16.70 20.39 -1.61
CA GLY A 270 -17.91 20.65 -2.38
C GLY A 270 -18.48 19.44 -3.15
N SER A 271 -17.80 18.32 -3.15
CA SER A 271 -18.26 17.12 -3.88
C SER A 271 -19.47 16.48 -3.22
N SER A 272 -20.43 16.01 -4.01
CA SER A 272 -21.63 15.30 -3.55
C SER A 272 -21.38 13.84 -3.10
N SER A 273 -20.17 13.52 -2.68
CA SER A 273 -19.71 12.15 -2.35
C SER A 273 -19.60 11.89 -0.85
N VAL A 274 -20.30 12.61 0.00
CA VAL A 274 -20.25 12.37 1.45
C VAL A 274 -21.14 11.18 1.82
N TRP A 275 -20.56 10.25 2.57
CA TRP A 275 -21.23 9.09 3.12
C TRP A 275 -21.44 9.28 4.62
N TRP A 276 -22.67 9.08 5.07
CA TRP A 276 -23.06 9.18 6.46
C TRP A 276 -23.35 7.82 7.06
N PHE A 277 -22.81 7.59 8.25
CA PHE A 277 -23.22 6.48 9.08
C PHE A 277 -24.07 7.03 10.22
N LEU A 278 -25.37 6.76 10.17
CA LEU A 278 -26.29 7.05 11.28
C LEU A 278 -26.03 6.03 12.40
N ASN A 279 -25.02 6.28 13.23
CA ASN A 279 -24.75 5.48 14.40
C ASN A 279 -25.12 6.26 15.67
N PRO A 280 -26.23 5.90 16.34
CA PRO A 280 -26.73 6.64 17.51
C PRO A 280 -25.81 6.60 18.73
N ASP A 281 -24.86 5.67 18.83
CA ASP A 281 -23.94 5.57 19.96
C ASP A 281 -22.62 6.31 19.77
N ARG A 282 -22.34 6.70 18.57
CA ARG A 282 -21.21 7.58 18.25
C ARG A 282 -21.83 8.77 17.57
N LYS A 283 -21.61 9.98 18.12
CA LYS A 283 -21.98 11.25 17.49
C LYS A 283 -21.95 11.06 15.99
N THR A 284 -23.11 11.13 15.33
CA THR A 284 -23.28 10.76 13.93
C THR A 284 -22.17 11.38 13.12
N ARG A 285 -21.34 10.55 12.53
CA ARG A 285 -20.10 10.97 11.88
C ARG A 285 -20.24 10.82 10.39
N ALA A 286 -19.92 11.88 9.67
CA ALA A 286 -19.82 11.90 8.24
C ALA A 286 -18.35 11.85 7.80
N GLU A 287 -18.08 11.19 6.69
CA GLU A 287 -16.77 11.13 6.09
C GLU A 287 -16.89 11.38 4.59
N CYS A 288 -16.00 12.21 4.06
CA CYS A 288 -15.92 12.40 2.61
C CYS A 288 -15.39 11.13 1.94
N ASN A 289 -16.01 10.71 0.84
CA ASN A 289 -15.55 9.55 0.08
C ASN A 289 -14.20 9.79 -0.62
N HIS A 290 -13.82 11.04 -0.81
CA HIS A 290 -12.50 11.43 -1.31
C HIS A 290 -11.46 11.50 -0.18
N ARG A 291 -11.33 10.45 0.62
CA ARG A 291 -10.43 10.40 1.79
C ARG A 291 -8.99 10.76 1.48
N ASN A 292 -8.51 10.36 0.32
CA ASN A 292 -7.11 10.56 -0.08
C ASN A 292 -6.79 11.98 -0.54
N SER A 293 -7.80 12.77 -0.90
CA SER A 293 -7.61 14.13 -1.43
C SER A 293 -8.27 15.22 -0.58
N CYS A 294 -9.39 14.90 0.09
CA CYS A 294 -10.14 15.86 0.89
C CYS A 294 -9.92 15.66 2.40
N GLY A 295 -9.92 14.42 2.88
CA GLY A 295 -9.73 14.07 4.28
C GLY A 295 -10.79 14.59 5.26
N TRP A 296 -11.84 15.28 4.78
CA TRP A 296 -12.86 15.85 5.67
C TRP A 296 -13.64 14.75 6.39
N SER A 297 -13.81 14.92 7.71
CA SER A 297 -14.71 14.14 8.55
C SER A 297 -15.30 15.03 9.64
N GLY A 298 -16.59 14.91 9.90
CA GLY A 298 -17.29 15.78 10.84
C GLY A 298 -18.57 15.17 11.39
N THR A 299 -19.29 15.97 12.19
CA THR A 299 -20.57 15.63 12.82
C THR A 299 -21.74 16.28 12.07
N LEU A 300 -22.98 15.84 12.36
CA LEU A 300 -24.22 16.46 11.86
C LEU A 300 -24.29 17.97 12.17
N LEU A 301 -23.80 18.38 13.34
CA LEU A 301 -23.75 19.77 13.79
C LEU A 301 -22.84 20.62 12.88
N GLU A 302 -21.70 20.08 12.46
CA GLU A 302 -20.74 20.78 11.58
C GLU A 302 -21.26 20.97 10.15
N LEU A 303 -22.32 20.25 9.78
CA LEU A 303 -23.00 20.41 8.50
C LEU A 303 -24.20 21.36 8.54
N GLY A 304 -24.47 21.99 9.67
CA GLY A 304 -25.61 22.89 9.81
C GLY A 304 -26.96 22.18 9.82
N ALA A 305 -26.97 20.91 10.21
CA ALA A 305 -28.17 20.08 10.30
C ALA A 305 -28.74 20.02 11.73
N ALA A 306 -28.36 20.94 12.61
CA ALA A 306 -28.92 21.10 13.95
C ALA A 306 -30.13 22.04 13.94
#